data_d9fadc4e8231a987f7a6b08adff6efb9
#
_entry.id   d9fadc4e8231a987f7a6b08adff6efb9
#
_cell.length_a   1.000
_cell.length_b   1.000
_cell.length_c   1.000
_cell.angle_alpha   90.00
_cell.angle_beta   90.00
_cell.angle_gamma   90.00
#
_symmetry.space_group_name_H-M   'P 1'
#
loop_
_entity.id
_entity.type
_entity.pdbx_description
1 polymer ?
#
loop_
_entity_poly.entity_id
_entity_poly.type
_entity_poly.pdbx_seq_one_letter_code
_entity_poly.pdbx_strand_id
1 'polypeptide(L)'
;MVNLTGSAGAGQSIAGRHPFWLIGWAALWMASLGNAALWRELAQLHLLDGVGGLALGAGIGVLLVALLAALLGLLAWRATLKPALTLLLVASALGTHFMFTYHVVLDATMVTNVLQTNPGEARDLMGLRFFATVLLLGLLPAVWVWRTPVRPLRVARRAAQNAALVLGALALAATVVLASYQPLSSAMRNHRHVRYLANPLNMVHALGRLAARPLQRDESVLLALGEDAQRGPSYAVHARPPLLVLVVGETARSANFGLNGYARPTTPELAALNVVSFRNAWACGTSTAASLPCMFSHLGRSAFESRSTNVENLLDVLQGAGLAVLWLDNQSGCKDVCARVPAQAAAVPGNPLCSGGECFDEIMLQGLDQRIAALAPQQRTRGVVLVMHPMGSHGPAYHKRSPAAFKRFMPECASNVLSDCSTQELVNAYDNTIAYTDHFLASTIAWLKAREGAADTALVYVSDHGESLGESNLYLHGLPYAIAPDVQKHVPWITWLSSGFERRSGTTMACLRQQTDARVTHDNLFHSMLGLMDVRSSVYRRELDMHAVCAVP
;
A
#
# COMPACT_ATOMS: atom_id res chain seq x y z
N MET A 1 -82.84 25.23 -9.44
CA MET A 1 -82.16 24.24 -10.32
C MET A 1 -80.74 24.74 -10.58
N VAL A 2 -79.79 24.21 -9.86
CA VAL A 2 -78.36 24.47 -10.11
C VAL A 2 -77.71 23.10 -10.34
N ASN A 3 -77.29 22.86 -11.60
CA ASN A 3 -76.56 21.67 -12.03
C ASN A 3 -75.11 21.79 -11.62
N LEU A 4 -74.67 20.98 -10.68
CA LEU A 4 -73.26 20.76 -10.37
C LEU A 4 -72.79 19.53 -11.14
N THR A 5 -72.26 19.72 -12.31
CA THR A 5 -71.49 18.69 -13.04
C THR A 5 -70.07 18.67 -12.44
N GLY A 6 -69.76 17.68 -11.62
CA GLY A 6 -68.44 17.39 -11.12
C GLY A 6 -67.57 16.90 -12.27
N SER A 7 -66.55 17.67 -12.65
CA SER A 7 -65.49 17.20 -13.54
C SER A 7 -64.62 16.21 -12.76
N ALA A 8 -64.68 14.95 -13.13
CA ALA A 8 -63.71 13.93 -12.73
C ALA A 8 -62.34 14.32 -13.28
N GLY A 9 -61.49 14.75 -12.38
CA GLY A 9 -60.08 15.00 -12.68
C GLY A 9 -59.43 13.74 -13.24
N ALA A 10 -59.11 13.78 -14.53
CA ALA A 10 -58.29 12.77 -15.16
C ALA A 10 -56.95 12.75 -14.46
N GLY A 11 -56.70 11.69 -13.69
CA GLY A 11 -55.42 11.45 -13.05
C GLY A 11 -54.33 11.46 -14.11
N GLN A 12 -53.49 12.52 -14.12
CA GLN A 12 -52.28 12.54 -14.95
C GLN A 12 -51.46 11.32 -14.55
N SER A 13 -51.37 10.34 -15.46
CA SER A 13 -50.46 9.23 -15.32
C SER A 13 -49.06 9.78 -15.29
N ILE A 14 -48.42 9.80 -14.11
CA ILE A 14 -47.03 10.17 -13.98
C ILE A 14 -46.22 9.19 -14.84
N ALA A 15 -45.83 9.66 -16.04
CA ALA A 15 -45.12 8.90 -17.05
C ALA A 15 -43.64 8.74 -16.59
N GLY A 16 -43.42 7.89 -15.56
CA GLY A 16 -42.09 7.53 -15.07
C GLY A 16 -41.71 6.12 -15.53
N ARG A 17 -40.41 5.89 -15.75
CA ARG A 17 -39.89 4.55 -16.07
C ARG A 17 -39.95 3.64 -14.85
N HIS A 18 -40.14 2.32 -15.08
CA HIS A 18 -40.08 1.34 -14.00
C HIS A 18 -38.67 1.33 -13.38
N PRO A 19 -38.48 1.23 -12.04
CA PRO A 19 -37.18 1.18 -11.39
C PRO A 19 -36.21 0.15 -11.99
N PHE A 20 -36.71 -1.02 -12.39
CA PHE A 20 -35.90 -2.09 -12.97
C PHE A 20 -35.23 -1.71 -14.29
N TRP A 21 -35.82 -0.79 -15.03
CA TRP A 21 -35.19 -0.30 -16.24
C TRP A 21 -33.88 0.46 -15.93
N LEU A 22 -33.88 1.30 -14.88
CA LEU A 22 -32.68 1.99 -14.42
C LEU A 22 -31.64 1.00 -13.87
N ILE A 23 -32.09 0.01 -13.10
CA ILE A 23 -31.22 -1.04 -12.54
C ILE A 23 -30.56 -1.84 -13.66
N GLY A 24 -31.33 -2.33 -14.62
CA GLY A 24 -30.82 -3.11 -15.76
C GLY A 24 -29.83 -2.32 -16.61
N TRP A 25 -30.17 -1.05 -16.91
CA TRP A 25 -29.27 -0.17 -17.65
C TRP A 25 -27.96 0.08 -16.90
N ALA A 26 -28.04 0.43 -15.61
CA ALA A 26 -26.83 0.71 -14.82
C ALA A 26 -25.98 -0.55 -14.61
N ALA A 27 -26.61 -1.71 -14.39
CA ALA A 27 -25.91 -2.98 -14.28
C ALA A 27 -25.18 -3.32 -15.59
N LEU A 28 -25.83 -3.13 -16.74
CA LEU A 28 -25.21 -3.36 -18.05
C LEU A 28 -24.07 -2.36 -18.30
N TRP A 29 -24.27 -1.06 -17.99
CA TRP A 29 -23.25 -0.02 -18.11
C TRP A 29 -22.00 -0.35 -17.30
N MET A 30 -22.18 -0.69 -16.03
CA MET A 30 -21.07 -1.07 -15.14
C MET A 30 -20.41 -2.38 -15.56
N ALA A 31 -21.20 -3.41 -15.94
CA ALA A 31 -20.66 -4.69 -16.39
C ALA A 31 -19.87 -4.60 -17.70
N SER A 32 -20.20 -3.64 -18.59
CA SER A 32 -19.49 -3.41 -19.85
C SER A 32 -18.37 -2.37 -19.69
N LEU A 33 -18.70 -1.10 -19.81
CA LEU A 33 -17.71 0.02 -19.80
C LEU A 33 -17.04 0.19 -18.44
N GLY A 34 -17.78 -0.02 -17.34
CA GLY A 34 -17.24 0.00 -15.99
C GLY A 34 -16.29 -1.17 -15.68
N ASN A 35 -16.26 -2.21 -16.51
CA ASN A 35 -15.36 -3.36 -16.40
C ASN A 35 -14.37 -3.46 -17.57
N ALA A 36 -14.03 -2.34 -18.22
CA ALA A 36 -13.11 -2.32 -19.35
C ALA A 36 -11.75 -2.98 -19.03
N ALA A 37 -11.24 -2.82 -17.81
CA ALA A 37 -10.01 -3.48 -17.36
C ALA A 37 -10.15 -5.00 -17.34
N LEU A 38 -11.25 -5.54 -16.83
CA LEU A 38 -11.53 -6.98 -16.83
C LEU A 38 -11.60 -7.53 -18.25
N TRP A 39 -12.34 -6.86 -19.12
CA TRP A 39 -12.49 -7.32 -20.52
C TRP A 39 -11.16 -7.30 -21.27
N ARG A 40 -10.36 -6.27 -21.09
CA ARG A 40 -9.00 -6.19 -21.65
C ARG A 40 -8.14 -7.35 -21.15
N GLU A 41 -8.13 -7.60 -19.85
CA GLU A 41 -7.34 -8.67 -19.25
C GLU A 41 -7.73 -10.05 -19.77
N LEU A 42 -9.04 -10.34 -19.84
CA LEU A 42 -9.53 -11.61 -20.39
C LEU A 42 -9.11 -11.80 -21.86
N ALA A 43 -9.11 -10.72 -22.65
CA ALA A 43 -8.66 -10.76 -24.05
C ALA A 43 -7.13 -10.98 -24.14
N GLN A 44 -6.33 -10.31 -23.33
CA GLN A 44 -4.86 -10.47 -23.29
C GLN A 44 -4.44 -11.88 -22.85
N LEU A 45 -5.23 -12.51 -21.98
CA LEU A 45 -5.02 -13.89 -21.53
C LEU A 45 -5.55 -14.93 -22.53
N HIS A 46 -6.05 -14.50 -23.70
CA HIS A 46 -6.67 -15.38 -24.70
C HIS A 46 -7.85 -16.21 -24.17
N LEU A 47 -8.46 -15.76 -23.07
CA LEU A 47 -9.61 -16.43 -22.45
C LEU A 47 -10.93 -16.18 -23.19
N LEU A 48 -10.95 -15.26 -24.14
CA LEU A 48 -12.11 -14.94 -24.99
C LEU A 48 -12.02 -15.54 -26.40
N ASP A 49 -10.98 -16.33 -26.69
CA ASP A 49 -10.74 -16.85 -28.03
C ASP A 49 -11.64 -18.06 -28.34
N GLY A 50 -12.11 -18.10 -29.57
CA GLY A 50 -12.99 -19.16 -30.07
C GLY A 50 -14.38 -19.18 -29.42
N VAL A 51 -15.20 -20.18 -29.77
CA VAL A 51 -16.58 -20.30 -29.29
C VAL A 51 -16.65 -20.50 -27.77
N GLY A 52 -15.73 -21.31 -27.22
CA GLY A 52 -15.65 -21.54 -25.77
C GLY A 52 -15.30 -20.29 -24.98
N GLY A 53 -14.34 -19.49 -25.48
CA GLY A 53 -13.95 -18.22 -24.90
C GLY A 53 -15.06 -17.17 -24.95
N LEU A 54 -15.76 -17.06 -26.07
CA LEU A 54 -16.94 -16.18 -26.19
C LEU A 54 -18.05 -16.59 -25.23
N ALA A 55 -18.30 -17.89 -25.07
CA ALA A 55 -19.29 -18.41 -24.10
C ALA A 55 -18.88 -18.08 -22.65
N LEU A 56 -17.59 -18.21 -22.30
CA LEU A 56 -17.06 -17.81 -21.01
C LEU A 56 -17.24 -16.30 -20.78
N GLY A 57 -16.88 -15.47 -21.76
CA GLY A 57 -17.05 -14.02 -21.69
C GLY A 57 -18.51 -13.61 -21.52
N ALA A 58 -19.42 -14.20 -22.28
CA ALA A 58 -20.86 -13.99 -22.13
C ALA A 58 -21.36 -14.42 -20.73
N GLY A 59 -20.90 -15.57 -20.22
CA GLY A 59 -21.19 -16.04 -18.86
C GLY A 59 -20.73 -15.05 -17.79
N ILE A 60 -19.49 -14.57 -17.88
CA ILE A 60 -18.95 -13.55 -16.95
C ILE A 60 -19.78 -12.26 -17.04
N GLY A 61 -20.15 -11.80 -18.24
CA GLY A 61 -20.97 -10.61 -18.44
C GLY A 61 -22.34 -10.74 -17.79
N VAL A 62 -23.04 -11.87 -18.03
CA VAL A 62 -24.35 -12.16 -17.40
C VAL A 62 -24.23 -12.27 -15.89
N LEU A 63 -23.16 -12.90 -15.38
CA LEU A 63 -22.89 -13.01 -13.94
C LEU A 63 -22.71 -11.63 -13.31
N LEU A 64 -21.91 -10.74 -13.90
CA LEU A 64 -21.72 -9.37 -13.43
C LEU A 64 -23.03 -8.58 -13.41
N VAL A 65 -23.82 -8.63 -14.50
CA VAL A 65 -25.12 -7.95 -14.58
C VAL A 65 -26.06 -8.48 -13.51
N ALA A 66 -26.13 -9.81 -13.32
CA ALA A 66 -26.99 -10.43 -12.32
C ALA A 66 -26.60 -10.01 -10.88
N LEU A 67 -25.33 -10.06 -10.54
CA LEU A 67 -24.85 -9.66 -9.20
C LEU A 67 -25.07 -8.17 -8.93
N LEU A 68 -24.82 -7.31 -9.92
CA LEU A 68 -25.10 -5.87 -9.83
C LEU A 68 -26.59 -5.58 -9.72
N ALA A 69 -27.43 -6.31 -10.47
CA ALA A 69 -28.89 -6.18 -10.38
C ALA A 69 -29.41 -6.65 -9.02
N ALA A 70 -28.86 -7.72 -8.45
CA ALA A 70 -29.18 -8.17 -7.10
C ALA A 70 -28.81 -7.11 -6.05
N LEU A 71 -27.59 -6.59 -6.09
CA LEU A 71 -27.11 -5.51 -5.19
C LEU A 71 -28.01 -4.28 -5.28
N LEU A 72 -28.26 -3.78 -6.48
CA LEU A 72 -29.12 -2.63 -6.73
C LEU A 72 -30.57 -2.90 -6.36
N GLY A 73 -31.05 -4.14 -6.51
CA GLY A 73 -32.39 -4.59 -6.10
C GLY A 73 -32.62 -4.45 -4.59
N LEU A 74 -31.61 -4.76 -3.77
CA LEU A 74 -31.65 -4.55 -2.31
C LEU A 74 -31.79 -3.06 -1.96
N LEU A 75 -31.16 -2.17 -2.74
CA LEU A 75 -31.12 -0.73 -2.55
C LEU A 75 -32.25 0.00 -3.31
N ALA A 76 -33.14 -0.72 -4.01
CA ALA A 76 -34.13 -0.15 -4.93
C ALA A 76 -35.36 0.43 -4.24
N TRP A 77 -35.17 1.28 -3.24
CA TRP A 77 -36.25 2.02 -2.57
C TRP A 77 -36.37 3.46 -3.10
N ARG A 78 -37.47 4.14 -2.79
CA ARG A 78 -37.74 5.49 -3.32
C ARG A 78 -36.63 6.50 -2.97
N ALA A 79 -36.08 6.44 -1.76
CA ALA A 79 -35.07 7.35 -1.28
C ALA A 79 -33.64 6.91 -1.67
N THR A 80 -33.38 5.60 -1.78
CA THR A 80 -32.01 5.06 -1.88
C THR A 80 -31.57 4.70 -3.30
N LEU A 81 -32.51 4.44 -4.23
CA LEU A 81 -32.15 3.95 -5.57
C LEU A 81 -31.23 4.91 -6.33
N LYS A 82 -31.62 6.18 -6.45
CA LYS A 82 -30.81 7.16 -7.22
C LYS A 82 -29.48 7.48 -6.53
N PRO A 83 -29.41 7.73 -5.22
CA PRO A 83 -28.14 7.85 -4.50
C PRO A 83 -27.23 6.63 -4.65
N ALA A 84 -27.78 5.41 -4.52
CA ALA A 84 -27.00 4.18 -4.67
C ALA A 84 -26.44 4.01 -6.10
N LEU A 85 -27.28 4.29 -7.12
CA LEU A 85 -26.84 4.29 -8.51
C LEU A 85 -25.73 5.30 -8.74
N THR A 86 -25.85 6.53 -8.23
CA THR A 86 -24.83 7.57 -8.33
C THR A 86 -23.51 7.12 -7.70
N LEU A 87 -23.59 6.62 -6.46
CA LEU A 87 -22.39 6.15 -5.74
C LEU A 87 -21.69 5.02 -6.50
N LEU A 88 -22.44 4.01 -6.96
CA LEU A 88 -21.87 2.86 -7.67
C LEU A 88 -21.33 3.24 -9.07
N LEU A 89 -21.98 4.14 -9.80
CA LEU A 89 -21.48 4.65 -11.09
C LEU A 89 -20.16 5.40 -10.91
N VAL A 90 -20.07 6.30 -9.93
CA VAL A 90 -18.83 7.03 -9.62
C VAL A 90 -17.75 6.08 -9.13
N ALA A 91 -18.07 5.17 -8.20
CA ALA A 91 -17.13 4.16 -7.71
C ALA A 91 -16.63 3.26 -8.86
N SER A 92 -17.53 2.86 -9.76
CA SER A 92 -17.16 2.09 -10.96
C SER A 92 -16.23 2.88 -11.88
N ALA A 93 -16.48 4.17 -12.11
CA ALA A 93 -15.62 5.03 -12.94
C ALA A 93 -14.23 5.19 -12.34
N LEU A 94 -14.13 5.42 -11.02
CA LEU A 94 -12.88 5.47 -10.28
C LEU A 94 -12.13 4.14 -10.40
N GLY A 95 -12.79 3.03 -10.10
CA GLY A 95 -12.22 1.69 -10.24
C GLY A 95 -11.72 1.41 -11.65
N THR A 96 -12.51 1.76 -12.66
CA THR A 96 -12.12 1.62 -14.08
C THR A 96 -10.84 2.39 -14.38
N HIS A 97 -10.74 3.65 -13.93
CA HIS A 97 -9.54 4.44 -14.16
C HIS A 97 -8.29 3.78 -13.60
N PHE A 98 -8.28 3.44 -12.32
CA PHE A 98 -7.11 2.88 -11.66
C PHE A 98 -6.76 1.48 -12.18
N MET A 99 -7.75 0.61 -12.33
CA MET A 99 -7.55 -0.74 -12.86
C MET A 99 -7.09 -0.73 -14.33
N PHE A 100 -7.60 0.20 -15.13
CA PHE A 100 -7.26 0.28 -16.56
C PHE A 100 -5.91 0.97 -16.81
N THR A 101 -5.57 2.00 -16.03
CA THR A 101 -4.36 2.83 -16.23
C THR A 101 -3.15 2.24 -15.52
N TYR A 102 -3.32 1.75 -14.29
CA TYR A 102 -2.22 1.28 -13.46
C TYR A 102 -2.22 -0.23 -13.22
N HIS A 103 -3.23 -0.96 -13.73
CA HIS A 103 -3.41 -2.40 -13.56
C HIS A 103 -3.44 -2.87 -12.09
N VAL A 104 -3.75 -1.96 -11.19
CA VAL A 104 -3.93 -2.27 -9.76
C VAL A 104 -5.30 -2.91 -9.51
N VAL A 105 -5.43 -3.62 -8.40
CA VAL A 105 -6.72 -4.15 -7.93
C VAL A 105 -7.18 -3.40 -6.68
N LEU A 106 -8.47 -3.15 -6.54
CA LEU A 106 -9.05 -2.41 -5.42
C LEU A 106 -9.58 -3.40 -4.36
N ASP A 107 -8.68 -4.03 -3.63
CA ASP A 107 -9.02 -4.86 -2.47
C ASP A 107 -9.06 -4.03 -1.17
N ALA A 108 -9.31 -4.68 -0.01
CA ALA A 108 -9.39 -3.99 1.27
C ALA A 108 -8.07 -3.28 1.65
N THR A 109 -6.92 -3.85 1.28
CA THR A 109 -5.61 -3.26 1.55
C THR A 109 -5.40 -2.00 0.71
N MET A 110 -5.72 -2.08 -0.59
CA MET A 110 -5.63 -0.93 -1.49
C MET A 110 -6.61 0.18 -1.11
N VAL A 111 -7.85 -0.16 -0.71
CA VAL A 111 -8.80 0.86 -0.22
C VAL A 111 -8.27 1.53 1.06
N THR A 112 -7.65 0.79 1.97
CA THR A 112 -6.99 1.38 3.15
C THR A 112 -5.85 2.30 2.71
N ASN A 113 -5.01 1.88 1.77
CA ASN A 113 -3.92 2.69 1.23
C ASN A 113 -4.44 4.01 0.64
N VAL A 114 -5.49 3.95 -0.20
CA VAL A 114 -6.13 5.14 -0.78
C VAL A 114 -6.65 6.11 0.29
N LEU A 115 -7.27 5.59 1.37
CA LEU A 115 -7.76 6.42 2.48
C LEU A 115 -6.64 7.08 3.30
N GLN A 116 -5.43 6.52 3.26
CA GLN A 116 -4.24 7.00 3.97
C GLN A 116 -3.25 7.74 3.06
N THR A 117 -3.53 7.85 1.77
CA THR A 117 -2.71 8.58 0.79
C THR A 117 -2.76 10.08 1.07
N ASN A 118 -1.62 10.75 1.01
CA ASN A 118 -1.56 12.19 1.19
C ASN A 118 -2.03 12.96 -0.05
N PRO A 119 -2.41 14.26 0.09
CA PRO A 119 -2.89 15.06 -1.04
C PRO A 119 -1.88 15.26 -2.18
N GLY A 120 -0.58 15.20 -1.90
CA GLY A 120 0.49 15.31 -2.92
C GLY A 120 0.48 14.10 -3.85
N GLU A 121 0.55 12.90 -3.27
CA GLU A 121 0.46 11.63 -4.00
C GLU A 121 -0.86 11.50 -4.78
N ALA A 122 -1.99 11.86 -4.14
CA ALA A 122 -3.29 11.84 -4.81
C ALA A 122 -3.30 12.73 -6.06
N ARG A 123 -2.66 13.90 -5.99
CA ARG A 123 -2.56 14.83 -7.13
C ARG A 123 -1.76 14.26 -8.29
N ASP A 124 -0.70 13.52 -8.03
CA ASP A 124 0.11 12.87 -9.06
C ASP A 124 -0.66 11.80 -9.86
N LEU A 125 -1.72 11.23 -9.26
CA LEU A 125 -2.62 10.26 -9.90
C LEU A 125 -3.78 10.91 -10.65
N MET A 126 -4.06 12.22 -10.43
CA MET A 126 -5.21 12.94 -10.98
C MET A 126 -4.86 13.71 -12.26
N GLY A 127 -4.55 13.00 -13.35
CA GLY A 127 -4.34 13.59 -14.68
C GLY A 127 -5.64 13.83 -15.46
N LEU A 128 -5.53 14.37 -16.68
CA LEU A 128 -6.68 14.63 -17.56
C LEU A 128 -7.53 13.37 -17.82
N ARG A 129 -6.87 12.21 -17.99
CA ARG A 129 -7.54 10.91 -18.19
C ARG A 129 -8.41 10.53 -16.99
N PHE A 130 -7.97 10.83 -15.76
CA PHE A 130 -8.76 10.62 -14.55
C PHE A 130 -10.07 11.41 -14.62
N PHE A 131 -10.00 12.72 -14.83
CA PHE A 131 -11.18 13.58 -14.90
C PHE A 131 -12.11 13.20 -16.05
N ALA A 132 -11.57 12.87 -17.22
CA ALA A 132 -12.35 12.40 -18.36
C ALA A 132 -13.08 11.08 -18.05
N THR A 133 -12.42 10.10 -17.44
CA THR A 133 -13.03 8.81 -17.08
C THR A 133 -14.14 9.00 -16.06
N VAL A 134 -13.89 9.76 -14.99
CA VAL A 134 -14.90 10.02 -13.95
C VAL A 134 -16.09 10.80 -14.50
N LEU A 135 -15.86 11.79 -15.36
CA LEU A 135 -16.93 12.55 -16.02
C LEU A 135 -17.78 11.64 -16.93
N LEU A 136 -17.14 10.92 -17.84
CA LEU A 136 -17.83 10.16 -18.88
C LEU A 136 -18.51 8.90 -18.36
N LEU A 137 -17.86 8.14 -17.48
CA LEU A 137 -18.37 6.86 -17.00
C LEU A 137 -19.15 6.97 -15.68
N GLY A 138 -18.93 8.03 -14.89
CA GLY A 138 -19.57 8.22 -13.59
C GLY A 138 -20.58 9.37 -13.57
N LEU A 139 -20.10 10.61 -13.72
CA LEU A 139 -20.92 11.79 -13.48
C LEU A 139 -22.03 12.01 -14.53
N LEU A 140 -21.73 11.92 -15.82
CA LEU A 140 -22.75 12.06 -16.88
C LEU A 140 -23.85 10.99 -16.77
N PRO A 141 -23.53 9.70 -16.61
CA PRO A 141 -24.54 8.68 -16.30
C PRO A 141 -25.34 8.98 -15.03
N ALA A 142 -24.70 9.45 -13.96
CA ALA A 142 -25.39 9.82 -12.73
C ALA A 142 -26.38 10.97 -12.94
N VAL A 143 -25.98 12.04 -13.66
CA VAL A 143 -26.86 13.16 -14.01
C VAL A 143 -28.07 12.65 -14.81
N TRP A 144 -27.86 11.75 -15.76
CA TRP A 144 -28.93 11.15 -16.53
C TRP A 144 -29.90 10.33 -15.65
N VAL A 145 -29.39 9.55 -14.68
CA VAL A 145 -30.19 8.84 -13.66
C VAL A 145 -31.06 9.83 -12.88
N TRP A 146 -30.52 10.97 -12.45
CA TRP A 146 -31.27 11.98 -11.70
C TRP A 146 -32.35 12.67 -12.54
N ARG A 147 -32.11 12.90 -13.82
CA ARG A 147 -33.08 13.49 -14.77
C ARG A 147 -34.17 12.51 -15.18
N THR A 148 -33.95 11.20 -15.03
CA THR A 148 -34.94 10.19 -15.42
C THR A 148 -36.04 10.07 -14.36
N PRO A 149 -37.33 10.34 -14.68
CA PRO A 149 -38.44 10.17 -13.77
C PRO A 149 -38.69 8.68 -13.49
N VAL A 150 -38.83 8.34 -12.20
CA VAL A 150 -39.11 6.97 -11.74
C VAL A 150 -40.53 6.86 -11.25
N ARG A 151 -41.25 5.86 -11.74
CA ARG A 151 -42.65 5.60 -11.34
C ARG A 151 -42.75 5.28 -9.84
N PRO A 152 -43.56 6.00 -9.07
CA PRO A 152 -43.80 5.66 -7.68
C PRO A 152 -44.58 4.35 -7.59
N LEU A 153 -44.14 3.46 -6.71
CA LEU A 153 -44.81 2.18 -6.43
C LEU A 153 -45.21 2.13 -4.96
N ARG A 154 -46.32 1.45 -4.65
CA ARG A 154 -46.71 1.16 -3.25
C ARG A 154 -45.60 0.32 -2.59
N VAL A 155 -45.33 0.56 -1.31
CA VAL A 155 -44.21 -0.05 -0.58
C VAL A 155 -44.25 -1.57 -0.64
N ALA A 156 -45.42 -2.20 -0.37
CA ALA A 156 -45.56 -3.65 -0.41
C ALA A 156 -45.29 -4.24 -1.82
N ARG A 157 -45.80 -3.58 -2.88
CA ARG A 157 -45.53 -3.99 -4.25
C ARG A 157 -44.07 -3.84 -4.61
N ARG A 158 -43.45 -2.75 -4.16
CA ARG A 158 -42.02 -2.51 -4.37
C ARG A 158 -41.17 -3.55 -3.67
N ALA A 159 -41.47 -3.87 -2.39
CA ALA A 159 -40.80 -4.93 -1.64
C ALA A 159 -40.86 -6.27 -2.35
N ALA A 160 -42.08 -6.70 -2.80
CA ALA A 160 -42.24 -7.94 -3.52
C ALA A 160 -41.48 -7.97 -4.85
N GLN A 161 -41.49 -6.86 -5.61
CA GLN A 161 -40.74 -6.73 -6.85
C GLN A 161 -39.23 -6.74 -6.64
N ASN A 162 -38.73 -6.02 -5.62
CA ASN A 162 -37.33 -6.04 -5.29
C ASN A 162 -36.86 -7.44 -4.87
N ALA A 163 -37.64 -8.12 -4.03
CA ALA A 163 -37.36 -9.51 -3.64
C ALA A 163 -37.33 -10.44 -4.86
N ALA A 164 -38.32 -10.34 -5.76
CA ALA A 164 -38.35 -11.12 -6.98
C ALA A 164 -37.17 -10.84 -7.90
N LEU A 165 -36.74 -9.56 -8.03
CA LEU A 165 -35.53 -9.18 -8.78
C LEU A 165 -34.29 -9.81 -8.16
N VAL A 166 -34.11 -9.67 -6.85
CA VAL A 166 -32.93 -10.18 -6.13
C VAL A 166 -32.87 -11.71 -6.27
N LEU A 167 -33.96 -12.40 -5.97
CA LEU A 167 -34.00 -13.86 -6.05
C LEU A 167 -33.81 -14.37 -7.50
N GLY A 168 -34.45 -13.74 -8.47
CA GLY A 168 -34.27 -14.07 -9.89
C GLY A 168 -32.85 -13.82 -10.38
N ALA A 169 -32.23 -12.69 -9.98
CA ALA A 169 -30.85 -12.38 -10.32
C ALA A 169 -29.85 -13.34 -9.67
N LEU A 170 -30.07 -13.72 -8.41
CA LEU A 170 -29.22 -14.71 -7.72
C LEU A 170 -29.41 -16.13 -8.33
N ALA A 171 -30.62 -16.50 -8.68
CA ALA A 171 -30.89 -17.77 -9.39
C ALA A 171 -30.20 -17.80 -10.76
N LEU A 172 -30.25 -16.69 -11.51
CA LEU A 172 -29.53 -16.55 -12.79
C LEU A 172 -28.03 -16.67 -12.58
N ALA A 173 -27.48 -15.96 -11.59
CA ALA A 173 -26.04 -16.02 -11.24
C ALA A 173 -25.62 -17.47 -10.90
N ALA A 174 -26.40 -18.17 -10.07
CA ALA A 174 -26.15 -19.57 -9.72
C ALA A 174 -26.19 -20.49 -10.96
N THR A 175 -27.20 -20.32 -11.83
CA THR A 175 -27.31 -21.09 -13.07
C THR A 175 -26.09 -20.88 -13.97
N VAL A 176 -25.62 -19.63 -14.15
CA VAL A 176 -24.43 -19.30 -14.95
C VAL A 176 -23.19 -19.93 -14.34
N VAL A 177 -23.01 -19.83 -13.03
CA VAL A 177 -21.87 -20.45 -12.34
C VAL A 177 -21.86 -21.96 -12.51
N LEU A 178 -23.01 -22.62 -12.36
CA LEU A 178 -23.12 -24.07 -12.54
C LEU A 178 -22.87 -24.48 -13.99
N ALA A 179 -23.48 -23.78 -14.95
CA ALA A 179 -23.32 -24.07 -16.39
C ALA A 179 -21.88 -23.83 -16.90
N SER A 180 -21.18 -22.83 -16.33
CA SER A 180 -19.84 -22.46 -16.72
C SER A 180 -18.78 -22.87 -15.67
N TYR A 181 -19.11 -23.80 -14.77
CA TYR A 181 -18.24 -24.11 -13.61
C TYR A 181 -16.81 -24.47 -14.00
N GLN A 182 -16.64 -25.35 -14.97
CA GLN A 182 -15.33 -25.85 -15.38
C GLN A 182 -14.45 -24.73 -15.99
N PRO A 183 -14.88 -23.98 -17.03
CA PRO A 183 -14.06 -22.92 -17.60
C PRO A 183 -13.87 -21.75 -16.64
N LEU A 184 -14.89 -21.38 -15.85
CA LEU A 184 -14.81 -20.31 -14.87
C LEU A 184 -13.84 -20.67 -13.73
N SER A 185 -13.93 -21.88 -13.16
CA SER A 185 -13.03 -22.31 -12.08
C SER A 185 -11.58 -22.44 -12.56
N SER A 186 -11.36 -22.91 -13.80
CA SER A 186 -10.03 -22.97 -14.41
C SER A 186 -9.44 -21.58 -14.59
N ALA A 187 -10.19 -20.63 -15.18
CA ALA A 187 -9.75 -19.26 -15.36
C ALA A 187 -9.42 -18.60 -14.00
N MET A 188 -10.29 -18.72 -13.01
CA MET A 188 -10.09 -18.12 -11.67
C MET A 188 -8.97 -18.77 -10.87
N ARG A 189 -8.61 -20.03 -11.13
CA ARG A 189 -7.49 -20.72 -10.47
C ARG A 189 -6.17 -20.38 -11.10
N ASN A 190 -6.12 -20.36 -12.43
CA ASN A 190 -4.89 -20.10 -13.19
C ASN A 190 -4.54 -18.62 -13.20
N HIS A 191 -5.54 -17.74 -13.19
CA HIS A 191 -5.41 -16.28 -13.24
C HIS A 191 -6.11 -15.63 -12.04
N ARG A 192 -5.54 -15.84 -10.85
CA ARG A 192 -6.14 -15.44 -9.56
C ARG A 192 -6.46 -13.94 -9.45
N HIS A 193 -5.71 -13.08 -10.14
CA HIS A 193 -5.91 -11.64 -10.13
C HIS A 193 -7.21 -11.22 -10.85
N VAL A 194 -7.68 -11.97 -11.86
CA VAL A 194 -8.89 -11.66 -12.64
C VAL A 194 -10.12 -11.48 -11.75
N ARG A 195 -10.25 -12.27 -10.69
CA ARG A 195 -11.40 -12.16 -9.75
C ARG A 195 -11.48 -10.82 -9.03
N TYR A 196 -10.36 -10.12 -8.89
CA TYR A 196 -10.31 -8.81 -8.24
C TYR A 196 -10.66 -7.66 -9.19
N LEU A 197 -10.81 -7.94 -10.49
CA LEU A 197 -11.15 -6.93 -11.50
C LEU A 197 -12.66 -6.72 -11.66
N ALA A 198 -13.52 -7.48 -10.96
CA ALA A 198 -14.98 -7.35 -11.01
C ALA A 198 -15.45 -6.04 -10.36
N ASN A 199 -15.46 -4.96 -11.13
CA ASN A 199 -15.77 -3.59 -10.69
C ASN A 199 -17.27 -3.26 -10.87
N PRO A 200 -17.96 -2.58 -9.92
CA PRO A 200 -17.52 -2.15 -8.59
C PRO A 200 -17.73 -3.21 -7.48
N LEU A 201 -18.09 -4.45 -7.81
CA LEU A 201 -18.41 -5.50 -6.83
C LEU A 201 -17.23 -5.77 -5.89
N ASN A 202 -16.00 -5.78 -6.42
CA ASN A 202 -14.80 -5.97 -5.61
C ASN A 202 -14.60 -4.83 -4.60
N MET A 203 -14.84 -3.58 -5.02
CA MET A 203 -14.78 -2.42 -4.12
C MET A 203 -15.85 -2.50 -3.02
N VAL A 204 -17.09 -2.91 -3.37
CA VAL A 204 -18.16 -3.11 -2.38
C VAL A 204 -17.78 -4.21 -1.38
N HIS A 205 -17.19 -5.32 -1.85
CA HIS A 205 -16.66 -6.38 -0.99
C HIS A 205 -15.54 -5.86 -0.09
N ALA A 206 -14.58 -5.09 -0.63
CA ALA A 206 -13.48 -4.49 0.12
C ALA A 206 -13.98 -3.55 1.23
N LEU A 207 -14.91 -2.66 0.90
CA LEU A 207 -15.55 -1.77 1.88
C LEU A 207 -16.34 -2.55 2.94
N GLY A 208 -17.06 -3.61 2.54
CA GLY A 208 -17.75 -4.51 3.47
C GLY A 208 -16.79 -5.18 4.46
N ARG A 209 -15.64 -5.63 3.99
CA ARG A 209 -14.59 -6.19 4.85
C ARG A 209 -14.01 -5.16 5.81
N LEU A 210 -13.76 -3.93 5.34
CA LEU A 210 -13.28 -2.84 6.20
C LEU A 210 -14.32 -2.47 7.25
N ALA A 211 -15.60 -2.37 6.88
CA ALA A 211 -16.68 -2.08 7.82
C ALA A 211 -16.89 -3.20 8.85
N ALA A 212 -16.58 -4.45 8.50
CA ALA A 212 -16.64 -5.57 9.42
C ALA A 212 -15.39 -5.70 10.33
N ARG A 213 -14.32 -4.97 10.05
CA ARG A 213 -13.05 -5.04 10.80
C ARG A 213 -13.20 -4.74 12.29
N PRO A 214 -13.95 -3.71 12.73
CA PRO A 214 -14.17 -3.45 14.14
C PRO A 214 -14.88 -4.59 14.90
N LEU A 215 -15.64 -5.44 14.19
CA LEU A 215 -16.28 -6.62 14.78
C LEU A 215 -15.29 -7.78 14.99
N GLN A 216 -14.16 -7.76 14.29
CA GLN A 216 -13.12 -8.80 14.36
C GLN A 216 -11.93 -8.36 15.20
N ARG A 217 -11.72 -7.05 15.33
CA ARG A 217 -10.59 -6.44 16.02
C ARG A 217 -11.05 -5.22 16.79
N ASP A 218 -10.80 -5.23 18.09
CA ASP A 218 -10.99 -4.05 18.93
C ASP A 218 -9.80 -3.09 18.77
N GLU A 219 -9.97 -2.06 17.96
CA GLU A 219 -8.95 -1.05 17.70
C GLU A 219 -8.83 -0.01 18.83
N SER A 220 -9.80 0.02 19.76
CA SER A 220 -9.76 0.92 20.92
C SER A 220 -8.83 0.43 22.03
N VAL A 221 -8.51 -0.88 22.02
CA VAL A 221 -7.61 -1.48 22.99
C VAL A 221 -6.20 -1.53 22.44
N LEU A 222 -5.27 -0.92 23.17
CA LEU A 222 -3.83 -1.03 22.96
C LEU A 222 -3.22 -1.78 24.13
N LEU A 223 -2.65 -2.95 23.87
CA LEU A 223 -1.95 -3.73 24.88
C LEU A 223 -0.52 -3.23 25.01
N ALA A 224 -0.06 -3.06 26.25
CA ALA A 224 1.34 -2.74 26.52
C ALA A 224 2.25 -3.89 26.11
N LEU A 225 3.48 -3.56 25.70
CA LEU A 225 4.47 -4.51 25.21
C LEU A 225 5.85 -4.21 25.81
N GLY A 226 6.50 -5.23 26.36
CA GLY A 226 7.86 -5.08 26.85
C GLY A 226 7.99 -4.11 28.03
N GLU A 227 7.02 -4.08 28.94
CA GLU A 227 7.09 -3.28 30.17
C GLU A 227 8.31 -3.67 31.05
N ASP A 228 8.85 -4.86 30.83
CA ASP A 228 10.08 -5.37 31.44
C ASP A 228 11.37 -4.97 30.69
N ALA A 229 11.26 -4.14 29.64
CA ALA A 229 12.38 -3.78 28.78
C ALA A 229 13.47 -3.03 29.56
N GLN A 230 14.68 -3.54 29.47
CA GLN A 230 15.86 -2.99 30.14
C GLN A 230 17.08 -2.99 29.21
N ARG A 231 17.96 -2.04 29.41
CA ARG A 231 19.25 -2.01 28.73
C ARG A 231 20.16 -3.12 29.27
N GLY A 232 20.83 -3.80 28.35
CA GLY A 232 21.73 -4.89 28.67
C GLY A 232 23.12 -4.42 29.14
N PRO A 233 24.05 -5.38 29.37
CA PRO A 233 25.36 -5.11 29.95
C PRO A 233 26.25 -4.20 29.13
N SER A 234 26.07 -4.12 27.80
CA SER A 234 26.90 -3.26 26.94
C SER A 234 26.88 -1.79 27.36
N TYR A 235 25.80 -1.35 28.00
CA TYR A 235 25.66 0.02 28.49
C TYR A 235 26.51 0.34 29.72
N ALA A 236 26.92 -0.66 30.47
CA ALA A 236 27.84 -0.50 31.60
C ALA A 236 29.30 -0.60 31.18
N VAL A 237 29.59 -1.34 30.10
CA VAL A 237 30.96 -1.63 29.65
C VAL A 237 31.48 -0.56 28.69
N HIS A 238 30.62 0.00 27.84
CA HIS A 238 31.02 0.97 26.80
C HIS A 238 30.70 2.38 27.22
N ALA A 239 31.71 3.26 27.21
CA ALA A 239 31.58 4.66 27.64
C ALA A 239 30.75 5.51 26.65
N ARG A 240 30.84 5.22 25.35
CA ARG A 240 30.09 5.96 24.34
C ARG A 240 28.67 5.39 24.19
N PRO A 241 27.61 6.24 24.07
CA PRO A 241 26.27 5.74 23.83
C PRO A 241 26.12 5.20 22.40
N PRO A 242 25.20 4.24 22.14
CA PRO A 242 24.88 3.81 20.79
C PRO A 242 24.03 4.89 20.07
N LEU A 243 24.30 5.07 18.78
CA LEU A 243 23.49 5.86 17.87
C LEU A 243 23.15 5.00 16.66
N LEU A 244 21.92 4.48 16.63
CA LEU A 244 21.40 3.68 15.54
C LEU A 244 20.48 4.53 14.65
N VAL A 245 20.75 4.54 13.35
CA VAL A 245 19.83 5.05 12.34
C VAL A 245 19.16 3.87 11.65
N LEU A 246 17.83 3.77 11.79
CA LEU A 246 16.98 2.85 11.04
C LEU A 246 16.33 3.64 9.91
N VAL A 247 16.71 3.36 8.67
CA VAL A 247 16.06 3.94 7.49
C VAL A 247 15.02 2.95 6.97
N VAL A 248 13.76 3.33 7.06
CA VAL A 248 12.64 2.58 6.49
C VAL A 248 12.47 3.04 5.05
N GLY A 249 13.08 2.31 4.11
CA GLY A 249 13.00 2.64 2.68
C GLY A 249 11.58 2.50 2.16
N GLU A 250 11.25 3.26 1.14
CA GLU A 250 9.94 3.29 0.50
C GLU A 250 10.04 2.71 -0.92
N THR A 251 9.22 1.68 -1.19
CA THR A 251 8.99 1.13 -2.54
C THR A 251 10.27 0.64 -3.24
N ALA A 252 11.32 0.27 -2.51
CA ALA A 252 12.58 -0.17 -3.13
C ALA A 252 12.60 -1.71 -3.28
N ARG A 253 12.77 -2.18 -4.53
CA ARG A 253 12.87 -3.62 -4.82
C ARG A 253 14.32 -4.09 -4.90
N SER A 254 14.61 -5.25 -4.32
CA SER A 254 15.94 -5.85 -4.26
C SER A 254 16.57 -6.04 -5.66
N ALA A 255 15.74 -6.38 -6.66
CA ALA A 255 16.16 -6.67 -8.02
C ALA A 255 16.85 -5.50 -8.76
N ASN A 256 16.70 -4.25 -8.27
CA ASN A 256 17.34 -3.06 -8.86
C ASN A 256 18.53 -2.53 -8.03
N PHE A 257 18.97 -3.27 -7.00
CA PHE A 257 20.18 -2.93 -6.24
C PHE A 257 21.41 -3.62 -6.81
N GLY A 258 22.41 -2.85 -7.23
CA GLY A 258 23.70 -3.38 -7.69
C GLY A 258 24.38 -4.26 -6.65
N LEU A 259 24.26 -3.92 -5.35
CA LEU A 259 24.72 -4.75 -4.22
C LEU A 259 24.09 -6.15 -4.17
N ASN A 260 22.90 -6.31 -4.76
CA ASN A 260 22.16 -7.57 -4.78
C ASN A 260 22.29 -8.32 -6.11
N GLY A 261 23.20 -7.90 -6.99
CA GLY A 261 23.49 -8.56 -8.26
C GLY A 261 22.79 -7.96 -9.47
N TYR A 262 22.16 -6.79 -9.35
CA TYR A 262 21.64 -6.07 -10.51
C TYR A 262 22.77 -5.61 -11.43
N ALA A 263 22.60 -5.80 -12.73
CA ALA A 263 23.66 -5.55 -13.71
C ALA A 263 24.04 -4.07 -13.87
N ARG A 264 23.15 -3.14 -13.47
CA ARG A 264 23.39 -1.71 -13.56
C ARG A 264 23.98 -1.18 -12.24
N PRO A 265 24.93 -0.22 -12.29
CA PRO A 265 25.58 0.33 -11.09
C PRO A 265 24.67 1.35 -10.37
N THR A 266 23.60 0.87 -9.74
CA THR A 266 22.64 1.68 -9.02
C THR A 266 23.08 2.00 -7.58
N THR A 267 24.04 1.24 -7.01
CA THR A 267 24.48 1.40 -5.60
C THR A 267 26.01 1.46 -5.46
N PRO A 268 26.73 2.30 -6.21
CA PRO A 268 28.20 2.34 -6.19
C PRO A 268 28.77 2.98 -4.90
N GLU A 269 28.06 3.94 -4.30
CA GLU A 269 28.53 4.64 -3.10
C GLU A 269 28.48 3.71 -1.87
N LEU A 270 27.39 2.97 -1.70
CA LEU A 270 27.27 1.95 -0.65
C LEU A 270 28.27 0.80 -0.85
N ALA A 271 28.52 0.38 -2.10
CA ALA A 271 29.54 -0.63 -2.40
C ALA A 271 30.92 -0.19 -1.95
N ALA A 272 31.29 1.08 -2.16
CA ALA A 272 32.55 1.65 -1.69
C ALA A 272 32.65 1.75 -0.15
N LEU A 273 31.53 1.80 0.56
CA LEU A 273 31.47 1.85 2.02
C LEU A 273 31.51 0.46 2.68
N ASN A 274 31.62 -0.62 1.91
CA ASN A 274 31.68 -1.99 2.40
C ASN A 274 30.50 -2.36 3.33
N VAL A 275 29.30 -1.87 3.05
CA VAL A 275 28.08 -2.28 3.75
C VAL A 275 27.78 -3.77 3.54
N VAL A 276 26.93 -4.35 4.36
CA VAL A 276 26.39 -5.70 4.13
C VAL A 276 24.97 -5.59 3.61
N SER A 277 24.70 -6.17 2.45
CA SER A 277 23.36 -6.23 1.86
C SER A 277 22.85 -7.68 1.86
N PHE A 278 21.70 -7.91 2.51
CA PHE A 278 21.03 -9.20 2.54
C PHE A 278 20.16 -9.34 1.29
N ARG A 279 20.52 -10.33 0.47
CA ARG A 279 19.95 -10.51 -0.87
C ARG A 279 18.62 -11.27 -0.88
N ASN A 280 18.22 -11.87 0.26
CA ASN A 280 17.03 -12.71 0.39
C ASN A 280 16.10 -12.18 1.49
N ALA A 281 15.76 -10.88 1.40
CA ALA A 281 14.92 -10.20 2.37
C ALA A 281 13.48 -10.00 1.82
N TRP A 282 12.47 -10.23 2.66
CA TRP A 282 11.07 -10.25 2.25
C TRP A 282 10.19 -9.37 3.12
N ALA A 283 9.38 -8.55 2.47
CA ALA A 283 8.46 -7.62 3.11
C ALA A 283 7.27 -8.33 3.76
N CYS A 284 6.71 -7.68 4.77
CA CYS A 284 5.50 -8.10 5.46
C CYS A 284 4.23 -7.82 4.64
N GLY A 285 4.23 -6.76 3.85
CA GLY A 285 3.15 -6.31 3.00
C GLY A 285 3.61 -5.95 1.59
N THR A 286 2.69 -5.46 0.81
CA THR A 286 2.90 -4.97 -0.56
C THR A 286 2.52 -3.49 -0.70
N SER A 287 2.31 -2.80 0.40
CA SER A 287 2.06 -1.36 0.48
C SER A 287 2.49 -0.85 1.84
N THR A 288 2.81 0.43 1.96
CA THR A 288 3.23 1.09 3.21
C THR A 288 2.21 0.89 4.32
N ALA A 289 0.91 1.05 4.02
CA ALA A 289 -0.16 0.87 4.99
C ALA A 289 -0.24 -0.55 5.59
N ALA A 290 0.15 -1.57 4.82
CA ALA A 290 0.19 -2.97 5.28
C ALA A 290 1.53 -3.32 5.93
N SER A 291 2.63 -2.86 5.34
CA SER A 291 3.97 -3.30 5.69
C SER A 291 4.51 -2.60 6.93
N LEU A 292 4.37 -1.28 6.99
CA LEU A 292 4.98 -0.46 8.04
C LEU A 292 4.53 -0.86 9.45
N PRO A 293 3.23 -0.94 9.79
CA PRO A 293 2.82 -1.39 11.13
C PRO A 293 3.20 -2.84 11.44
N CYS A 294 3.31 -3.68 10.40
CA CYS A 294 3.65 -5.08 10.55
C CYS A 294 5.14 -5.27 10.87
N MET A 295 6.04 -4.57 10.16
CA MET A 295 7.48 -4.73 10.34
C MET A 295 7.97 -4.23 11.72
N PHE A 296 7.24 -3.32 12.37
CA PHE A 296 7.53 -2.85 13.72
C PHE A 296 6.87 -3.71 14.82
N SER A 297 6.08 -4.71 14.45
CA SER A 297 5.40 -5.61 15.39
C SER A 297 6.28 -6.79 15.79
N HIS A 298 6.14 -7.25 17.04
CA HIS A 298 6.76 -8.48 17.54
C HIS A 298 6.06 -9.77 17.05
N LEU A 299 4.86 -9.64 16.46
CA LEU A 299 4.00 -10.79 16.14
C LEU A 299 4.45 -11.59 14.91
N GLY A 300 5.17 -10.95 13.99
CA GLY A 300 5.37 -11.47 12.64
C GLY A 300 4.08 -11.38 11.80
N ARG A 301 4.22 -11.51 10.47
CA ARG A 301 3.15 -11.21 9.50
C ARG A 301 1.84 -11.97 9.77
N SER A 302 1.90 -13.28 9.92
CA SER A 302 0.67 -14.11 10.02
C SER A 302 -0.16 -13.78 11.25
N ALA A 303 0.49 -13.66 12.42
CA ALA A 303 -0.18 -13.30 13.66
C ALA A 303 -0.62 -11.82 13.66
N PHE A 304 0.17 -10.94 13.03
CA PHE A 304 -0.18 -9.52 12.88
C PHE A 304 -1.46 -9.33 12.05
N GLU A 305 -1.61 -10.04 10.93
CA GLU A 305 -2.81 -9.98 10.07
C GLU A 305 -4.07 -10.49 10.80
N SER A 306 -3.94 -11.47 11.67
CA SER A 306 -5.05 -12.12 12.38
C SER A 306 -5.29 -11.61 13.80
N ARG A 307 -4.55 -10.58 14.26
CA ARG A 307 -4.67 -10.07 15.63
C ARG A 307 -6.07 -9.51 15.95
N SER A 308 -6.53 -9.72 17.17
CA SER A 308 -7.83 -9.24 17.66
C SER A 308 -7.77 -7.86 18.35
N THR A 309 -6.58 -7.42 18.76
CA THR A 309 -6.33 -6.14 19.43
C THR A 309 -5.09 -5.46 18.88
N ASN A 310 -4.92 -4.17 19.17
CA ASN A 310 -3.66 -3.47 18.92
C ASN A 310 -2.68 -3.77 20.05
N VAL A 311 -1.41 -3.79 19.72
CA VAL A 311 -0.30 -3.98 20.65
C VAL A 311 0.72 -2.88 20.36
N GLU A 312 1.41 -2.39 21.39
CA GLU A 312 2.57 -1.52 21.25
C GLU A 312 3.62 -2.13 20.31
N ASN A 313 4.55 -1.33 19.84
CA ASN A 313 5.49 -1.71 18.80
C ASN A 313 6.95 -1.56 19.25
N LEU A 314 7.89 -1.82 18.36
CA LEU A 314 9.34 -1.72 18.60
C LEU A 314 9.75 -0.38 19.23
N LEU A 315 9.19 0.73 18.76
CA LEU A 315 9.60 2.07 19.23
C LEU A 315 9.18 2.30 20.67
N ASP A 316 8.03 1.79 21.08
CA ASP A 316 7.55 1.84 22.47
C ASP A 316 8.51 1.08 23.39
N VAL A 317 8.91 -0.14 22.99
CA VAL A 317 9.83 -0.98 23.77
C VAL A 317 11.21 -0.33 23.92
N LEU A 318 11.75 0.24 22.82
CA LEU A 318 13.03 0.96 22.85
C LEU A 318 12.97 2.20 23.75
N GLN A 319 11.87 2.97 23.67
CA GLN A 319 11.66 4.14 24.53
C GLN A 319 11.44 3.70 26.00
N GLY A 320 10.69 2.62 26.24
CA GLY A 320 10.50 2.00 27.57
C GLY A 320 11.80 1.58 28.24
N ALA A 321 12.77 1.06 27.46
CA ALA A 321 14.11 0.77 27.93
C ALA A 321 14.95 2.03 28.28
N GLY A 322 14.39 3.22 28.05
CA GLY A 322 14.99 4.51 28.38
C GLY A 322 15.89 5.09 27.30
N LEU A 323 15.80 4.62 26.06
CA LEU A 323 16.49 5.21 24.90
C LEU A 323 15.74 6.41 24.35
N ALA A 324 16.46 7.34 23.74
CA ALA A 324 15.86 8.43 22.97
C ALA A 324 15.44 7.88 21.59
N VAL A 325 14.17 7.99 21.26
CA VAL A 325 13.63 7.60 19.95
C VAL A 325 13.14 8.84 19.23
N LEU A 326 13.46 8.98 17.93
CA LEU A 326 12.93 10.03 17.08
C LEU A 326 12.50 9.42 15.74
N TRP A 327 11.27 9.68 15.34
CA TRP A 327 10.79 9.44 13.97
C TRP A 327 10.92 10.70 13.15
N LEU A 328 11.62 10.63 12.01
CA LEU A 328 11.74 11.73 11.06
C LEU A 328 11.09 11.30 9.75
N ASP A 329 10.07 12.04 9.32
CA ASP A 329 9.21 11.68 8.19
C ASP A 329 9.41 12.61 6.99
N ASN A 330 9.66 12.07 5.82
CA ASN A 330 9.64 12.76 4.53
C ASN A 330 8.64 12.12 3.55
N GLN A 331 7.75 11.28 4.06
CA GLN A 331 6.75 10.52 3.32
C GLN A 331 5.32 10.91 3.77
N SER A 332 4.37 10.01 3.81
CA SER A 332 2.95 10.24 4.16
C SER A 332 2.60 9.86 5.60
N GLY A 333 3.53 10.01 6.54
CA GLY A 333 3.38 9.69 7.95
C GLY A 333 3.70 8.23 8.30
N CYS A 334 3.68 7.93 9.59
CA CYS A 334 4.19 6.67 10.14
C CYS A 334 3.14 5.56 10.30
N LYS A 335 1.93 5.72 9.80
CA LYS A 335 0.85 4.73 9.90
C LYS A 335 0.67 4.19 11.33
N ASP A 336 0.61 5.09 12.31
CA ASP A 336 0.48 4.89 13.76
C ASP A 336 1.72 4.30 14.48
N VAL A 337 2.77 3.91 13.76
CA VAL A 337 3.99 3.34 14.37
C VAL A 337 4.67 4.33 15.31
N CYS A 338 4.70 5.62 14.97
CA CYS A 338 5.34 6.67 15.77
C CYS A 338 4.38 7.41 16.72
N ALA A 339 3.14 6.96 16.88
CA ALA A 339 2.11 7.71 17.61
C ALA A 339 2.47 8.02 19.08
N ARG A 340 3.39 7.29 19.69
CA ARG A 340 3.77 7.40 21.11
C ARG A 340 5.23 7.79 21.34
N VAL A 341 5.96 8.09 20.26
CA VAL A 341 7.34 8.57 20.32
C VAL A 341 7.45 9.95 19.68
N PRO A 342 8.47 10.77 19.99
CA PRO A 342 8.75 12.00 19.28
C PRO A 342 8.80 11.79 17.75
N ALA A 343 8.00 12.54 17.01
CA ALA A 343 7.93 12.49 15.56
C ALA A 343 7.98 13.89 14.95
N GLN A 344 8.70 14.05 13.85
CA GLN A 344 8.88 15.32 13.15
C GLN A 344 8.81 15.13 11.65
N ALA A 345 8.18 16.07 10.93
CA ALA A 345 8.32 16.17 9.49
C ALA A 345 9.72 16.71 9.13
N ALA A 346 10.30 16.15 8.08
CA ALA A 346 11.59 16.64 7.57
C ALA A 346 11.42 17.92 6.74
N ALA A 347 10.29 18.05 6.04
CA ALA A 347 9.97 19.16 5.17
C ALA A 347 10.04 20.52 5.91
N VAL A 348 10.73 21.48 5.30
CA VAL A 348 10.83 22.86 5.79
C VAL A 348 10.36 23.80 4.69
N PRO A 349 9.33 24.65 4.94
CA PRO A 349 8.84 25.59 3.95
C PRO A 349 9.95 26.48 3.38
N GLY A 350 9.99 26.65 2.05
CA GLY A 350 10.99 27.48 1.38
C GLY A 350 12.38 26.85 1.22
N ASN A 351 12.56 25.59 1.63
CA ASN A 351 13.84 24.90 1.43
C ASN A 351 14.02 24.54 -0.07
N PRO A 352 15.22 24.76 -0.65
CA PRO A 352 15.47 24.46 -2.08
C PRO A 352 15.37 22.96 -2.42
N LEU A 353 15.44 22.06 -1.45
CA LEU A 353 15.21 20.63 -1.64
C LEU A 353 13.71 20.30 -1.75
N CYS A 354 12.81 21.27 -1.55
CA CYS A 354 11.37 21.05 -1.56
C CYS A 354 10.70 21.74 -2.74
N SER A 355 9.81 21.04 -3.44
CA SER A 355 9.01 21.57 -4.54
C SER A 355 7.65 20.87 -4.59
N GLY A 356 6.58 21.61 -4.84
CA GLY A 356 5.23 21.04 -4.99
C GLY A 356 4.66 20.37 -3.74
N GLY A 357 5.24 20.62 -2.57
CA GLY A 357 4.84 20.00 -1.30
C GLY A 357 5.60 18.72 -0.94
N GLU A 358 6.55 18.30 -1.76
CA GLU A 358 7.44 17.15 -1.54
C GLU A 358 8.90 17.62 -1.48
N CYS A 359 9.75 16.88 -0.78
CA CYS A 359 11.17 17.21 -0.66
C CYS A 359 12.04 16.02 -1.06
N PHE A 360 13.22 16.30 -1.60
CA PHE A 360 14.25 15.28 -1.77
C PHE A 360 14.75 14.78 -0.41
N ASP A 361 15.13 13.50 -0.33
CA ASP A 361 15.39 12.83 0.95
C ASP A 361 16.59 13.40 1.73
N GLU A 362 17.54 14.08 1.09
CA GLU A 362 18.63 14.79 1.76
C GLU A 362 18.14 15.85 2.76
N ILE A 363 16.89 16.33 2.66
CA ILE A 363 16.25 17.22 3.65
C ILE A 363 16.30 16.63 5.06
N MET A 364 16.26 15.31 5.18
CA MET A 364 16.28 14.59 6.45
C MET A 364 17.62 14.72 7.19
N LEU A 365 18.69 15.03 6.49
CA LEU A 365 20.01 15.26 7.07
C LEU A 365 20.20 16.70 7.57
N GLN A 366 19.34 17.63 7.13
CA GLN A 366 19.44 19.02 7.53
C GLN A 366 18.98 19.24 8.98
N GLY A 367 19.83 19.91 9.76
CA GLY A 367 19.53 20.22 11.15
C GLY A 367 19.40 18.98 12.07
N LEU A 368 19.94 17.84 11.65
CA LEU A 368 19.75 16.56 12.34
C LEU A 368 20.33 16.57 13.76
N ASP A 369 21.49 17.24 13.96
CA ASP A 369 22.08 17.38 15.29
C ASP A 369 21.19 18.19 16.24
N GLN A 370 20.57 19.27 15.75
CA GLN A 370 19.66 20.09 16.54
C GLN A 370 18.39 19.30 16.90
N ARG A 371 17.87 18.49 15.96
CA ARG A 371 16.71 17.62 16.20
C ARG A 371 17.00 16.59 17.28
N ILE A 372 18.16 15.94 17.23
CA ILE A 372 18.61 15.00 18.26
C ILE A 372 18.87 15.73 19.59
N ALA A 373 19.48 16.91 19.55
CA ALA A 373 19.75 17.69 20.75
C ALA A 373 18.49 18.14 21.50
N ALA A 374 17.35 18.26 20.80
CA ALA A 374 16.07 18.59 21.38
C ALA A 374 15.40 17.43 22.15
N LEU A 375 15.88 16.19 21.99
CA LEU A 375 15.38 15.04 22.75
C LEU A 375 15.81 15.12 24.22
N ALA A 376 15.10 14.41 25.10
CA ALA A 376 15.36 14.40 26.54
C ALA A 376 16.83 14.02 26.86
N PRO A 377 17.61 14.87 27.57
CA PRO A 377 19.04 14.64 27.81
C PRO A 377 19.33 13.29 28.47
N GLN A 378 18.51 12.88 29.45
CA GLN A 378 18.70 11.61 30.16
C GLN A 378 18.55 10.39 29.24
N GLN A 379 17.69 10.46 28.22
CA GLN A 379 17.52 9.40 27.24
C GLN A 379 18.67 9.39 26.23
N ARG A 380 19.05 10.58 25.71
CA ARG A 380 20.16 10.71 24.74
C ARG A 380 21.48 10.16 25.24
N THR A 381 21.82 10.41 26.51
CA THR A 381 23.06 9.89 27.12
C THR A 381 23.07 8.36 27.24
N ARG A 382 21.92 7.74 27.17
CA ARG A 382 21.79 6.28 27.20
C ARG A 382 21.86 5.67 25.80
N GLY A 383 21.46 6.38 24.76
CA GLY A 383 21.49 5.97 23.37
C GLY A 383 20.36 6.59 22.58
N VAL A 384 20.54 6.64 21.26
CA VAL A 384 19.58 7.24 20.33
C VAL A 384 19.22 6.22 19.24
N VAL A 385 17.93 6.09 18.98
CA VAL A 385 17.38 5.42 17.81
C VAL A 385 16.66 6.45 16.96
N LEU A 386 17.24 6.77 15.81
CA LEU A 386 16.66 7.67 14.81
C LEU A 386 16.02 6.82 13.72
N VAL A 387 14.73 6.93 13.53
CA VAL A 387 14.03 6.32 12.41
C VAL A 387 13.82 7.36 11.32
N MET A 388 14.28 7.08 10.12
CA MET A 388 14.10 7.93 8.94
C MET A 388 13.16 7.24 7.96
N HIS A 389 12.10 7.93 7.53
CA HIS A 389 11.13 7.43 6.56
C HIS A 389 11.15 8.34 5.33
N PRO A 390 12.04 8.05 4.35
CA PRO A 390 12.22 8.83 3.12
C PRO A 390 11.07 8.64 2.14
N MET A 391 10.97 9.53 1.14
CA MET A 391 10.09 9.38 -0.01
C MET A 391 10.56 8.23 -0.93
N GLY A 392 11.85 7.96 -0.99
CA GLY A 392 12.46 6.84 -1.67
C GLY A 392 12.06 6.70 -3.14
N SER A 393 11.62 5.50 -3.53
CA SER A 393 11.24 5.19 -4.91
C SER A 393 9.73 5.22 -5.16
N HIS A 394 8.98 6.02 -4.39
CA HIS A 394 7.51 6.05 -4.44
C HIS A 394 6.98 6.51 -5.82
N GLY A 395 6.16 5.64 -6.45
CA GLY A 395 5.52 5.89 -7.75
C GLY A 395 4.19 6.69 -7.65
N PRO A 396 3.58 7.04 -8.78
CA PRO A 396 4.05 6.80 -10.16
C PRO A 396 5.08 7.81 -10.67
N ALA A 397 5.33 8.92 -9.96
CA ALA A 397 6.13 10.03 -10.43
C ALA A 397 7.64 9.83 -10.15
N TYR A 398 8.23 8.70 -10.56
CA TYR A 398 9.63 8.37 -10.28
C TYR A 398 10.61 9.48 -10.69
N HIS A 399 10.35 10.15 -11.82
CA HIS A 399 11.18 11.25 -12.32
C HIS A 399 11.27 12.45 -11.37
N LYS A 400 10.38 12.55 -10.38
CA LYS A 400 10.41 13.60 -9.34
C LYS A 400 11.18 13.18 -8.09
N ARG A 401 11.55 11.89 -7.94
CA ARG A 401 12.14 11.34 -6.71
C ARG A 401 13.66 11.53 -6.63
N SER A 402 14.31 11.94 -7.71
CA SER A 402 15.76 12.20 -7.75
C SER A 402 16.07 13.58 -8.33
N PRO A 403 17.02 14.32 -7.73
CA PRO A 403 17.53 15.57 -8.31
C PRO A 403 18.20 15.34 -9.66
N ALA A 404 18.25 16.36 -10.52
CA ALA A 404 18.84 16.27 -11.86
C ALA A 404 20.29 15.76 -11.85
N ALA A 405 21.06 16.08 -10.83
CA ALA A 405 22.45 15.64 -10.69
C ALA A 405 22.62 14.12 -10.49
N PHE A 406 21.56 13.43 -10.07
CA PHE A 406 21.55 11.99 -9.82
C PHE A 406 20.87 11.18 -10.94
N LYS A 407 20.39 11.82 -12.00
CA LYS A 407 19.75 11.18 -13.16
C LYS A 407 20.81 10.61 -14.10
N ARG A 408 21.29 9.41 -13.77
CA ARG A 408 22.38 8.71 -14.51
C ARG A 408 21.84 7.90 -15.68
N PHE A 409 20.59 7.45 -15.62
CA PHE A 409 19.97 6.55 -16.60
C PHE A 409 18.95 7.33 -17.43
N MET A 410 19.26 7.54 -18.72
CA MET A 410 18.47 8.37 -19.63
C MET A 410 18.26 7.65 -20.98
N PRO A 411 17.18 7.96 -21.74
CA PRO A 411 16.06 8.82 -21.34
C PRO A 411 15.22 8.17 -20.23
N GLU A 412 14.62 9.00 -19.35
CA GLU A 412 13.73 8.51 -18.30
C GLU A 412 12.25 8.79 -18.61
N CYS A 413 11.36 7.98 -18.02
CA CYS A 413 9.91 8.23 -18.08
C CYS A 413 9.55 9.49 -17.29
N ALA A 414 9.13 10.54 -17.97
CA ALA A 414 8.69 11.80 -17.37
C ALA A 414 7.17 11.91 -17.20
N SER A 415 6.44 10.79 -17.30
CA SER A 415 4.97 10.71 -17.18
C SER A 415 4.56 10.02 -15.87
N ASN A 416 3.45 10.49 -15.28
CA ASN A 416 2.79 9.77 -14.17
C ASN A 416 1.92 8.60 -14.68
N VAL A 417 1.65 8.53 -15.99
CA VAL A 417 0.97 7.39 -16.63
C VAL A 417 2.04 6.45 -17.16
N LEU A 418 2.43 5.49 -16.37
CA LEU A 418 3.61 4.63 -16.62
C LEU A 418 3.52 3.84 -17.94
N SER A 419 2.31 3.47 -18.35
CA SER A 419 2.05 2.79 -19.63
C SER A 419 2.29 3.65 -20.88
N ASP A 420 2.47 4.96 -20.73
CA ASP A 420 2.80 5.86 -21.86
C ASP A 420 4.29 5.86 -22.20
N CYS A 421 5.12 5.30 -21.33
CA CYS A 421 6.55 5.18 -21.51
C CYS A 421 6.95 3.76 -21.97
N SER A 422 8.07 3.67 -22.65
CA SER A 422 8.69 2.37 -22.89
C SER A 422 9.17 1.74 -21.57
N THR A 423 9.28 0.42 -21.54
CA THR A 423 9.81 -0.30 -20.38
C THR A 423 11.19 0.22 -19.97
N GLN A 424 12.04 0.54 -20.97
CA GLN A 424 13.40 1.05 -20.71
C GLN A 424 13.38 2.43 -20.03
N GLU A 425 12.53 3.36 -20.50
CA GLU A 425 12.39 4.69 -19.88
C GLU A 425 11.86 4.59 -18.45
N LEU A 426 10.91 3.68 -18.22
CA LEU A 426 10.35 3.43 -16.89
C LEU A 426 11.42 2.89 -15.93
N VAL A 427 12.17 1.86 -16.37
CA VAL A 427 13.27 1.31 -15.58
C VAL A 427 14.37 2.35 -15.34
N ASN A 428 14.68 3.22 -16.33
CA ASN A 428 15.63 4.30 -16.15
C ASN A 428 15.18 5.29 -15.06
N ALA A 429 13.90 5.72 -15.08
CA ALA A 429 13.35 6.60 -14.06
C ALA A 429 13.44 5.98 -12.66
N TYR A 430 13.09 4.69 -12.54
CA TYR A 430 13.15 3.96 -11.29
C TYR A 430 14.60 3.76 -10.80
N ASP A 431 15.53 3.38 -11.68
CA ASP A 431 16.94 3.20 -11.34
C ASP A 431 17.61 4.51 -10.87
N ASN A 432 17.17 5.66 -11.40
CA ASN A 432 17.60 6.97 -10.91
C ASN A 432 17.16 7.20 -9.46
N THR A 433 15.99 6.70 -9.04
CA THR A 433 15.56 6.80 -7.64
C THR A 433 16.42 5.92 -6.72
N ILE A 434 16.79 4.72 -7.18
CA ILE A 434 17.69 3.83 -6.42
C ILE A 434 19.08 4.43 -6.31
N ALA A 435 19.61 5.03 -7.39
CA ALA A 435 20.89 5.74 -7.35
C ALA A 435 20.88 6.94 -6.40
N TYR A 436 19.74 7.60 -6.25
CA TYR A 436 19.60 8.67 -5.26
C TYR A 436 19.45 8.13 -3.83
N THR A 437 18.77 7.01 -3.64
CA THR A 437 18.74 6.30 -2.35
C THR A 437 20.13 5.85 -1.92
N ASP A 438 20.96 5.36 -2.86
CA ASP A 438 22.38 5.02 -2.62
C ASP A 438 23.15 6.22 -2.04
N HIS A 439 23.01 7.38 -2.69
CA HIS A 439 23.63 8.63 -2.24
C HIS A 439 23.11 9.07 -0.87
N PHE A 440 21.80 9.04 -0.63
CA PHE A 440 21.21 9.42 0.66
C PHE A 440 21.72 8.54 1.80
N LEU A 441 21.79 7.23 1.60
CA LEU A 441 22.30 6.29 2.60
C LEU A 441 23.79 6.47 2.83
N ALA A 442 24.58 6.68 1.77
CA ALA A 442 26.01 6.95 1.87
C ALA A 442 26.28 8.26 2.64
N SER A 443 25.50 9.30 2.37
CA SER A 443 25.56 10.57 3.10
C SER A 443 25.17 10.42 4.57
N THR A 444 24.18 9.57 4.87
CA THR A 444 23.80 9.21 6.25
C THR A 444 24.93 8.49 6.97
N ILE A 445 25.60 7.53 6.30
CA ILE A 445 26.78 6.86 6.88
C ILE A 445 27.94 7.84 7.08
N ALA A 446 28.17 8.78 6.16
CA ALA A 446 29.20 9.82 6.34
C ALA A 446 28.89 10.70 7.56
N TRP A 447 27.61 11.08 7.76
CA TRP A 447 27.17 11.80 8.96
C TRP A 447 27.40 10.98 10.25
N LEU A 448 27.14 9.65 10.23
CA LEU A 448 27.40 8.75 11.34
C LEU A 448 28.91 8.61 11.64
N LYS A 449 29.74 8.44 10.62
CA LYS A 449 31.22 8.36 10.76
C LYS A 449 31.81 9.59 11.45
N ALA A 450 31.31 10.77 11.12
CA ALA A 450 31.74 12.01 11.75
C ALA A 450 31.46 12.06 13.27
N ARG A 451 30.64 11.12 13.79
CA ARG A 451 30.23 11.05 15.21
C ARG A 451 30.81 9.85 15.97
N GLU A 452 31.65 9.06 15.34
CA GLU A 452 32.28 7.89 15.98
C GLU A 452 33.15 8.26 17.20
N GLY A 453 33.59 9.49 17.28
CA GLY A 453 34.30 10.01 18.48
C GLY A 453 33.38 10.14 19.71
N ALA A 454 32.08 10.38 19.50
CA ALA A 454 31.11 10.65 20.56
C ALA A 454 30.12 9.51 20.79
N ALA A 455 29.87 8.65 19.79
CA ALA A 455 28.91 7.57 19.84
C ALA A 455 29.41 6.33 19.10
N ASP A 456 28.91 5.15 19.49
CA ASP A 456 29.05 3.94 18.69
C ASP A 456 27.90 3.92 17.67
N THR A 457 28.23 3.99 16.36
CA THR A 457 27.26 4.32 15.31
C THR A 457 26.91 3.15 14.42
N ALA A 458 25.65 3.05 14.02
CA ALA A 458 25.16 2.01 13.12
C ALA A 458 24.06 2.54 12.20
N LEU A 459 23.92 1.93 11.01
CA LEU A 459 22.82 2.14 10.10
C LEU A 459 22.22 0.79 9.70
N VAL A 460 20.90 0.71 9.76
CA VAL A 460 20.10 -0.37 9.16
C VAL A 460 19.13 0.27 8.17
N TYR A 461 19.10 -0.23 6.94
CA TYR A 461 18.13 0.14 5.92
C TYR A 461 17.33 -1.09 5.52
N VAL A 462 16.03 -0.97 5.45
CA VAL A 462 15.13 -1.99 4.92
C VAL A 462 13.95 -1.31 4.24
N SER A 463 13.64 -1.69 2.99
CA SER A 463 12.45 -1.15 2.33
C SER A 463 11.19 -1.82 2.85
N ASP A 464 10.12 -1.05 2.94
CA ASP A 464 8.81 -1.51 3.41
C ASP A 464 8.14 -2.49 2.42
N HIS A 465 8.25 -2.27 1.12
CA HIS A 465 7.85 -3.17 0.04
C HIS A 465 8.65 -2.88 -1.24
N GLY A 466 8.42 -3.66 -2.27
CA GLY A 466 8.97 -3.44 -3.61
C GLY A 466 7.94 -2.88 -4.58
N GLU A 467 8.22 -3.00 -5.89
CA GLU A 467 7.49 -2.34 -6.96
C GLU A 467 7.40 -3.20 -8.23
N SER A 468 6.31 -3.08 -8.97
CA SER A 468 6.18 -3.62 -10.33
C SER A 468 6.40 -2.50 -11.37
N LEU A 469 7.23 -2.76 -12.35
CA LEU A 469 7.61 -1.81 -13.41
C LEU A 469 7.12 -2.27 -14.80
N GLY A 470 5.97 -2.94 -14.86
CA GLY A 470 5.37 -3.43 -16.09
C GLY A 470 5.55 -4.94 -16.31
N GLU A 471 6.16 -5.68 -15.37
CA GLU A 471 6.25 -7.13 -15.45
C GLU A 471 4.83 -7.73 -15.44
N SER A 472 4.54 -8.61 -16.39
CA SER A 472 3.20 -9.16 -16.61
C SER A 472 2.13 -8.07 -16.71
N ASN A 473 2.49 -6.91 -17.27
CA ASN A 473 1.62 -5.73 -17.41
C ASN A 473 1.11 -5.18 -16.07
N LEU A 474 1.83 -5.42 -14.97
CA LEU A 474 1.54 -4.91 -13.64
C LEU A 474 2.43 -3.70 -13.34
N TYR A 475 1.86 -2.65 -12.80
CA TYR A 475 2.56 -1.44 -12.39
C TYR A 475 2.28 -1.14 -10.92
N LEU A 476 3.17 -0.37 -10.30
CA LEU A 476 3.04 0.02 -8.91
C LEU A 476 3.02 -1.20 -7.96
N HIS A 477 2.40 -1.05 -6.82
CA HIS A 477 2.37 -2.01 -5.72
C HIS A 477 0.95 -2.19 -5.15
N GLY A 478 0.81 -2.93 -4.04
CA GLY A 478 -0.45 -3.06 -3.31
C GLY A 478 -1.34 -4.21 -3.78
N LEU A 479 -0.81 -5.14 -4.59
CA LEU A 479 -1.54 -6.38 -4.88
C LEU A 479 -1.69 -7.21 -3.58
N PRO A 480 -2.82 -7.95 -3.42
CA PRO A 480 -2.95 -8.88 -2.31
C PRO A 480 -1.73 -9.80 -2.21
N TYR A 481 -1.11 -9.90 -1.05
CA TYR A 481 0.18 -10.57 -0.85
C TYR A 481 0.28 -11.97 -1.46
N ALA A 482 -0.82 -12.73 -1.40
CA ALA A 482 -0.88 -14.10 -1.92
C ALA A 482 -0.78 -14.20 -3.45
N ILE A 483 -1.01 -13.11 -4.18
CA ILE A 483 -0.97 -13.04 -5.64
C ILE A 483 0.04 -12.03 -6.16
N ALA A 484 0.60 -11.21 -5.29
CA ALA A 484 1.60 -10.22 -5.65
C ALA A 484 2.87 -10.90 -6.19
N PRO A 485 3.46 -10.39 -7.28
CA PRO A 485 4.75 -10.86 -7.77
C PRO A 485 5.85 -10.62 -6.74
N ASP A 486 6.93 -11.37 -6.84
CA ASP A 486 8.03 -11.26 -5.87
C ASP A 486 8.68 -9.89 -5.87
N VAL A 487 8.69 -9.18 -6.99
CA VAL A 487 9.22 -7.81 -7.10
C VAL A 487 8.50 -6.80 -6.17
N GLN A 488 7.26 -7.07 -5.74
CA GLN A 488 6.55 -6.25 -4.74
C GLN A 488 6.84 -6.66 -3.29
N LYS A 489 7.55 -7.78 -3.07
CA LYS A 489 7.79 -8.38 -1.74
C LYS A 489 9.26 -8.55 -1.42
N HIS A 490 10.11 -8.72 -2.42
CA HIS A 490 11.54 -8.93 -2.29
C HIS A 490 12.25 -7.58 -2.24
N VAL A 491 12.75 -7.23 -1.05
CA VAL A 491 13.26 -5.90 -0.69
C VAL A 491 14.75 -5.93 -0.35
N PRO A 492 15.48 -4.83 -0.50
CA PRO A 492 16.84 -4.73 0.02
C PRO A 492 16.81 -4.57 1.55
N TRP A 493 17.80 -5.18 2.21
CA TRP A 493 18.10 -4.97 3.62
C TRP A 493 19.60 -4.77 3.78
N ILE A 494 20.02 -3.60 4.27
CA ILE A 494 21.42 -3.20 4.34
C ILE A 494 21.77 -2.89 5.79
N THR A 495 22.95 -3.35 6.24
CA THR A 495 23.50 -3.06 7.57
C THR A 495 24.91 -2.50 7.42
N TRP A 496 25.19 -1.43 8.15
CA TRP A 496 26.52 -0.87 8.36
C TRP A 496 26.74 -0.62 9.85
N LEU A 497 27.87 -1.09 10.37
CA LEU A 497 28.28 -0.90 11.78
C LEU A 497 29.64 -0.24 11.82
N SER A 498 29.82 0.77 12.67
CA SER A 498 31.14 1.26 13.01
C SER A 498 31.91 0.25 13.86
N SER A 499 33.23 0.32 13.88
CA SER A 499 34.03 -0.56 14.73
C SER A 499 33.69 -0.47 16.22
N GLY A 500 33.25 0.70 16.68
CA GLY A 500 32.73 0.89 18.05
C GLY A 500 31.45 0.10 18.28
N PHE A 501 30.52 0.14 17.31
CA PHE A 501 29.27 -0.58 17.41
C PHE A 501 29.44 -2.11 17.29
N GLU A 502 30.37 -2.58 16.45
CA GLU A 502 30.75 -3.99 16.38
C GLU A 502 31.21 -4.52 17.76
N ARG A 503 32.11 -3.79 18.42
CA ARG A 503 32.58 -4.18 19.77
C ARG A 503 31.47 -4.16 20.80
N ARG A 504 30.55 -3.19 20.72
CA ARG A 504 29.40 -3.06 21.63
C ARG A 504 28.40 -4.21 21.48
N SER A 505 28.01 -4.50 20.25
CA SER A 505 26.98 -5.51 19.95
C SER A 505 27.51 -6.95 19.91
N GLY A 506 28.84 -7.10 19.85
CA GLY A 506 29.47 -8.40 19.57
C GLY A 506 29.26 -8.90 18.14
N THR A 507 28.54 -8.16 17.30
CA THR A 507 28.23 -8.50 15.91
C THR A 507 29.26 -7.89 14.98
N THR A 508 29.90 -8.68 14.13
CA THR A 508 30.91 -8.19 13.20
C THR A 508 30.40 -8.12 11.76
N MET A 509 30.78 -7.09 11.02
CA MET A 509 30.50 -6.96 9.60
C MET A 509 31.08 -8.13 8.78
N ALA A 510 32.20 -8.72 9.24
CA ALA A 510 32.79 -9.90 8.61
C ALA A 510 31.88 -11.15 8.69
N CYS A 511 31.27 -11.40 9.85
CA CYS A 511 30.30 -12.48 10.03
C CYS A 511 29.01 -12.21 9.22
N LEU A 512 28.49 -10.99 9.27
CA LEU A 512 27.26 -10.64 8.55
C LEU A 512 27.41 -10.86 7.02
N ARG A 513 28.59 -10.63 6.44
CA ARG A 513 28.87 -10.91 5.02
C ARG A 513 28.72 -12.39 4.65
N GLN A 514 28.88 -13.30 5.60
CA GLN A 514 28.66 -14.73 5.38
C GLN A 514 27.18 -15.12 5.42
N GLN A 515 26.31 -14.21 5.89
CA GLN A 515 24.86 -14.43 6.05
C GLN A 515 24.02 -13.76 4.96
N THR A 516 24.62 -13.14 3.95
CA THR A 516 23.92 -12.30 2.95
C THR A 516 22.84 -13.04 2.14
N ASP A 517 22.92 -14.36 2.03
CA ASP A 517 21.94 -15.19 1.31
C ASP A 517 20.92 -15.87 2.26
N ALA A 518 21.09 -15.72 3.56
CA ALA A 518 20.13 -16.21 4.53
C ALA A 518 18.75 -15.54 4.31
N ARG A 519 17.70 -16.35 4.38
CA ARG A 519 16.34 -15.81 4.28
C ARG A 519 16.01 -15.00 5.52
N VAL A 520 15.71 -13.72 5.31
CA VAL A 520 15.22 -12.80 6.34
C VAL A 520 13.89 -12.19 5.90
N THR A 521 13.07 -11.79 6.84
CA THR A 521 11.78 -11.17 6.60
C THR A 521 11.60 -9.97 7.52
N HIS A 522 10.60 -9.15 7.29
CA HIS A 522 10.25 -8.08 8.23
C HIS A 522 9.93 -8.59 9.64
N ASP A 523 9.57 -9.87 9.80
CA ASP A 523 9.35 -10.49 11.12
C ASP A 523 10.64 -10.48 11.97
N ASN A 524 11.80 -10.35 11.33
CA ASN A 524 13.10 -10.26 11.99
C ASN A 524 13.40 -8.85 12.54
N LEU A 525 12.79 -7.78 11.99
CA LEU A 525 13.19 -6.41 12.28
C LEU A 525 13.06 -6.06 13.77
N PHE A 526 11.92 -6.36 14.39
CA PHE A 526 11.65 -6.06 15.78
C PHE A 526 12.75 -6.63 16.69
N HIS A 527 13.04 -7.91 16.52
CA HIS A 527 14.00 -8.63 17.36
C HIS A 527 15.44 -8.23 17.05
N SER A 528 15.76 -7.99 15.79
CA SER A 528 17.09 -7.56 15.37
C SER A 528 17.47 -6.16 15.89
N MET A 529 16.49 -5.25 15.95
CA MET A 529 16.74 -3.92 16.52
C MET A 529 16.92 -3.99 18.05
N LEU A 530 16.17 -4.82 18.76
CA LEU A 530 16.37 -5.04 20.20
C LEU A 530 17.74 -5.65 20.47
N GLY A 531 18.16 -6.65 19.68
CA GLY A 531 19.47 -7.28 19.82
C GLY A 531 20.63 -6.32 19.57
N LEU A 532 20.60 -5.56 18.45
CA LEU A 532 21.63 -4.55 18.15
C LEU A 532 21.75 -3.46 19.22
N MET A 533 20.61 -3.07 19.79
CA MET A 533 20.57 -2.07 20.87
C MET A 533 20.77 -2.66 22.26
N ASP A 534 21.06 -3.96 22.37
CA ASP A 534 21.19 -4.70 23.65
C ASP A 534 20.05 -4.33 24.62
N VAL A 535 18.81 -4.43 24.13
CA VAL A 535 17.60 -4.27 24.93
C VAL A 535 17.05 -5.65 25.27
N ARG A 536 16.97 -5.94 26.56
CA ARG A 536 16.47 -7.21 27.12
C ARG A 536 15.02 -7.05 27.52
N SER A 537 14.19 -7.99 27.09
CA SER A 537 12.77 -8.07 27.46
C SER A 537 12.27 -9.48 27.19
N SER A 538 11.22 -9.89 27.89
CA SER A 538 10.52 -11.16 27.67
C SER A 538 9.95 -11.31 26.25
N VAL A 539 9.73 -10.20 25.56
CA VAL A 539 9.23 -10.19 24.16
C VAL A 539 10.33 -10.42 23.12
N TYR A 540 11.61 -10.33 23.50
CA TYR A 540 12.71 -10.60 22.59
C TYR A 540 12.85 -12.09 22.30
N ARG A 541 12.97 -12.44 21.02
CA ARG A 541 13.21 -13.80 20.53
C ARG A 541 14.51 -13.84 19.75
N ARG A 542 15.51 -14.54 20.33
CA ARG A 542 16.85 -14.65 19.73
C ARG A 542 16.83 -15.33 18.36
N GLU A 543 15.94 -16.28 18.14
CA GLU A 543 15.78 -16.99 16.87
C GLU A 543 15.27 -16.12 15.71
N LEU A 544 14.66 -14.98 16.04
CA LEU A 544 14.18 -13.99 15.06
C LEU A 544 15.14 -12.80 14.91
N ASP A 545 16.18 -12.72 15.74
CA ASP A 545 17.23 -11.72 15.58
C ASP A 545 18.26 -12.21 14.55
N MET A 546 18.22 -11.58 13.35
CA MET A 546 19.12 -11.96 12.26
C MET A 546 20.60 -11.66 12.54
N HIS A 547 20.91 -10.81 13.50
CA HIS A 547 22.27 -10.48 13.92
C HIS A 547 22.80 -11.44 15.00
N ALA A 548 21.91 -12.13 15.72
CA ALA A 548 22.26 -12.97 16.87
C ALA A 548 23.19 -14.14 16.52
N VAL A 549 23.18 -14.60 15.25
CA VAL A 549 24.11 -15.64 14.75
C VAL A 549 25.56 -15.14 14.73
N CYS A 550 25.76 -13.84 14.60
CA CYS A 550 27.06 -13.19 14.57
C CYS A 550 27.45 -12.52 15.89
N ALA A 551 26.55 -12.48 16.87
CA ALA A 551 26.84 -11.92 18.18
C ALA A 551 27.67 -12.94 19.01
N VAL A 552 28.89 -12.53 19.37
CA VAL A 552 29.73 -13.31 20.31
C VAL A 552 29.09 -13.17 21.70
N PRO A 553 28.93 -14.27 22.46
CA PRO A 553 28.30 -14.25 23.77
C PRO A 553 29.02 -13.38 24.81
#